data_e92a1a2b800bba40fe6bb3e17f6351c0
#
_entry.id   e92a1a2b800bba40fe6bb3e17f6351c0
#
_cell.length_a   1.000
_cell.length_b   1.000
_cell.length_c   1.000
_cell.angle_alpha   90.00
_cell.angle_beta   90.00
_cell.angle_gamma   90.00
#
_symmetry.space_group_name_H-M   'P 1'
#
loop_
_entity.id
_entity.type
_entity.pdbx_description
1 polymer ?
#
loop_
_entity_poly.entity_id
_entity_poly.type
_entity_poly.pdbx_seq_one_letter_code
_entity_poly.pdbx_strand_id
1 'polypeptide(L)'
;MDYKIHKSQTVIDHQLLMINDLDIAQAYVKEHLPVTDLTWNYRYYNIFAVTSPSPTFFNLFKEVCSIIREHVGDDRPLWMQSWLNRHLHNEVLDWHGHDYPWHGYVCIDPKDSTTLFEGYDINNEVGNIYIGPGHRRHKVESLSAFEGHRLTLGFDVHDETGTPYDQFGMVPVL
;
A
#
# COMPACT_ATOMS: atom_id res chain seq x y z
N MET A 1 16.56 -0.54 14.34
CA MET A 1 15.94 0.12 13.18
C MET A 1 14.49 0.27 13.50
N ASP A 2 13.89 1.37 13.15
CA ASP A 2 12.48 1.71 13.41
C ASP A 2 11.54 1.28 12.25
N TYR A 3 12.03 0.50 11.30
CA TYR A 3 11.27 -0.10 10.22
C TYR A 3 11.59 -1.58 10.04
N LYS A 4 10.69 -2.29 9.36
CA LYS A 4 10.87 -3.69 8.95
C LYS A 4 10.54 -3.87 7.48
N ILE A 5 11.17 -4.87 6.86
CA ILE A 5 10.84 -5.37 5.53
C ILE A 5 10.53 -6.85 5.66
N HIS A 6 9.38 -7.24 5.16
CA HIS A 6 8.93 -8.63 5.09
C HIS A 6 8.84 -9.07 3.61
N LYS A 7 8.78 -10.36 3.38
CA LYS A 7 8.63 -10.92 2.03
C LYS A 7 7.37 -11.76 1.96
N SER A 8 6.39 -11.32 1.18
CA SER A 8 5.13 -12.04 0.98
C SER A 8 5.26 -13.12 -0.07
N GLN A 9 5.15 -14.37 0.34
CA GLN A 9 5.09 -15.48 -0.60
C GLN A 9 3.76 -15.48 -1.36
N THR A 10 2.67 -15.00 -0.75
CA THR A 10 1.36 -14.84 -1.40
C THR A 10 1.46 -13.97 -2.65
N VAL A 11 2.17 -12.82 -2.56
CA VAL A 11 2.35 -11.94 -3.72
C VAL A 11 3.22 -12.60 -4.79
N ILE A 12 4.32 -13.25 -4.40
CA ILE A 12 5.26 -13.89 -5.32
C ILE A 12 4.56 -14.98 -6.14
N ASP A 13 3.79 -15.84 -5.46
CA ASP A 13 3.14 -17.00 -6.11
C ASP A 13 1.93 -16.60 -6.98
N HIS A 14 1.30 -15.44 -6.69
CA HIS A 14 0.05 -15.04 -7.33
C HIS A 14 0.09 -13.66 -8.00
N GLN A 15 1.27 -13.14 -8.33
CA GLN A 15 1.46 -11.79 -8.87
C GLN A 15 0.52 -11.45 -10.04
N LEU A 16 0.47 -12.31 -11.06
CA LEU A 16 -0.37 -12.05 -12.25
C LEU A 16 -1.87 -12.04 -11.93
N LEU A 17 -2.31 -12.92 -11.03
CA LEU A 17 -3.70 -12.91 -10.55
C LEU A 17 -4.01 -11.61 -9.80
N MET A 18 -3.12 -11.16 -8.94
CA MET A 18 -3.28 -9.91 -8.21
C MET A 18 -3.32 -8.69 -9.12
N ILE A 19 -2.50 -8.65 -10.17
CA ILE A 19 -2.55 -7.56 -11.17
C ILE A 19 -3.94 -7.51 -11.83
N ASN A 20 -4.48 -8.66 -12.24
CA ASN A 20 -5.83 -8.74 -12.81
C ASN A 20 -6.91 -8.30 -11.81
N ASP A 21 -6.84 -8.72 -10.56
CA ASP A 21 -7.79 -8.33 -9.53
C ASP A 21 -7.74 -6.82 -9.24
N LEU A 22 -6.54 -6.21 -9.31
CA LEU A 22 -6.37 -4.75 -9.21
C LEU A 22 -6.97 -4.01 -10.40
N ASP A 23 -6.89 -4.56 -11.61
CA ASP A 23 -7.55 -3.97 -12.79
C ASP A 23 -9.08 -3.98 -12.63
N ILE A 24 -9.65 -5.07 -12.13
CA ILE A 24 -11.10 -5.20 -11.83
C ILE A 24 -11.49 -4.22 -10.73
N ALA A 25 -10.74 -4.15 -9.64
CA ALA A 25 -10.99 -3.24 -8.52
C ALA A 25 -10.92 -1.78 -8.96
N GLN A 26 -9.95 -1.41 -9.78
CA GLN A 26 -9.82 -0.07 -10.34
C GLN A 26 -11.02 0.30 -11.22
N ALA A 27 -11.46 -0.60 -12.08
CA ALA A 27 -12.64 -0.38 -12.93
C ALA A 27 -13.88 -0.14 -12.06
N TYR A 28 -14.10 -0.98 -11.04
CA TYR A 28 -15.21 -0.84 -10.09
C TYR A 28 -15.17 0.51 -9.35
N VAL A 29 -14.03 0.89 -8.81
CA VAL A 29 -13.88 2.16 -8.07
C VAL A 29 -14.18 3.35 -8.98
N LYS A 30 -13.66 3.37 -10.21
CA LYS A 30 -13.89 4.45 -11.18
C LYS A 30 -15.35 4.55 -11.64
N GLU A 31 -16.06 3.43 -11.69
CA GLU A 31 -17.47 3.40 -12.11
C GLU A 31 -18.43 3.85 -10.98
N HIS A 32 -18.12 3.50 -9.73
CA HIS A 32 -19.08 3.61 -8.63
C HIS A 32 -18.73 4.67 -7.58
N LEU A 33 -17.50 5.16 -7.55
CA LEU A 33 -17.06 6.15 -6.57
C LEU A 33 -16.62 7.44 -7.27
N PRO A 34 -16.74 8.61 -6.62
CA PRO A 34 -16.37 9.90 -7.19
C PRO A 34 -14.84 10.09 -7.20
N VAL A 35 -14.13 9.15 -7.81
CA VAL A 35 -12.66 9.17 -7.89
C VAL A 35 -12.21 9.26 -9.34
N THR A 36 -11.28 10.16 -9.62
CA THR A 36 -10.66 10.32 -10.94
C THR A 36 -9.27 9.68 -10.98
N ASP A 37 -8.59 9.65 -9.86
CA ASP A 37 -7.27 9.08 -9.68
C ASP A 37 -7.20 8.28 -8.37
N LEU A 38 -6.79 7.01 -8.44
CA LEU A 38 -6.80 6.13 -7.28
C LEU A 38 -5.74 6.53 -6.25
N THR A 39 -4.55 6.93 -6.68
CA THR A 39 -3.46 7.31 -5.80
C THR A 39 -3.81 8.53 -4.94
N TRP A 40 -4.35 9.58 -5.55
CA TRP A 40 -4.62 10.86 -4.87
C TRP A 40 -6.00 10.95 -4.23
N ASN A 41 -6.92 10.03 -4.60
CA ASN A 41 -8.28 9.96 -4.06
C ASN A 41 -8.44 8.82 -3.03
N TYR A 42 -7.35 8.40 -2.39
CA TYR A 42 -7.28 7.26 -1.46
C TYR A 42 -8.24 7.36 -0.25
N ARG A 43 -8.75 8.54 0.07
CA ARG A 43 -9.72 8.75 1.16
C ARG A 43 -11.11 8.19 0.86
N TYR A 44 -11.43 7.97 -0.42
CA TYR A 44 -12.76 7.53 -0.85
C TYR A 44 -12.89 6.01 -0.98
N TYR A 45 -11.81 5.27 -0.84
CA TYR A 45 -11.84 3.80 -0.93
C TYR A 45 -10.74 3.18 -0.06
N ASN A 46 -10.85 1.88 0.17
CA ASN A 46 -9.77 1.07 0.74
C ASN A 46 -9.52 -0.10 -0.21
N ILE A 47 -8.28 -0.25 -0.68
CA ILE A 47 -7.98 -1.26 -1.71
C ILE A 47 -8.22 -2.68 -1.19
N PHE A 48 -7.93 -2.98 0.07
CA PHE A 48 -8.23 -4.28 0.65
C PHE A 48 -9.73 -4.54 0.82
N ALA A 49 -10.53 -3.50 1.09
CA ALA A 49 -11.99 -3.65 1.12
C ALA A 49 -12.55 -3.96 -0.27
N VAL A 50 -12.09 -3.24 -1.30
CA VAL A 50 -12.57 -3.43 -2.69
C VAL A 50 -12.13 -4.77 -3.27
N THR A 51 -10.92 -5.24 -2.92
CA THR A 51 -10.39 -6.53 -3.38
C THR A 51 -10.76 -7.71 -2.47
N SER A 52 -11.50 -7.49 -1.39
CA SER A 52 -11.85 -8.54 -0.41
C SER A 52 -12.58 -9.77 -0.97
N PRO A 53 -13.31 -9.72 -2.12
CA PRO A 53 -13.85 -10.93 -2.75
C PRO A 53 -12.77 -11.87 -3.32
N SER A 54 -11.55 -11.36 -3.60
CA SER A 54 -10.43 -12.20 -4.02
C SER A 54 -9.82 -12.95 -2.83
N PRO A 55 -9.79 -14.29 -2.83
CA PRO A 55 -9.15 -15.06 -1.76
C PRO A 55 -7.66 -14.73 -1.60
N THR A 56 -6.98 -14.41 -2.69
CA THR A 56 -5.56 -14.05 -2.70
C THR A 56 -5.34 -12.70 -2.00
N PHE A 57 -6.15 -11.68 -2.30
CA PHE A 57 -6.09 -10.39 -1.61
C PHE A 57 -6.52 -10.47 -0.15
N PHE A 58 -7.50 -11.31 0.16
CA PHE A 58 -7.88 -11.53 1.56
C PHE A 58 -6.75 -12.18 2.36
N ASN A 59 -6.00 -13.10 1.78
CA ASN A 59 -4.81 -13.68 2.42
C ASN A 59 -3.70 -12.64 2.58
N LEU A 60 -3.44 -11.81 1.58
CA LEU A 60 -2.50 -10.69 1.70
C LEU A 60 -2.92 -9.69 2.79
N PHE A 61 -4.21 -9.36 2.87
CA PHE A 61 -4.73 -8.50 3.94
C PHE A 61 -4.42 -9.05 5.33
N LYS A 62 -4.67 -10.35 5.57
CA LYS A 62 -4.34 -11.01 6.85
C LYS A 62 -2.84 -10.98 7.14
N GLU A 63 -2.02 -11.20 6.12
CA GLU A 63 -0.56 -11.14 6.24
C GLU A 63 -0.10 -9.73 6.65
N VAL A 64 -0.61 -8.69 5.97
CA VAL A 64 -0.33 -7.28 6.30
C VAL A 64 -0.79 -6.95 7.73
N CYS A 65 -2.00 -7.38 8.14
CA CYS A 65 -2.48 -7.19 9.51
C CYS A 65 -1.55 -7.83 10.54
N SER A 66 -1.10 -9.07 10.30
CA SER A 66 -0.15 -9.76 11.19
C SER A 66 1.18 -9.00 11.32
N ILE A 67 1.71 -8.49 10.20
CA ILE A 67 2.94 -7.69 10.16
C ILE A 67 2.77 -6.39 10.94
N ILE A 68 1.63 -5.71 10.78
CA ILE A 68 1.31 -4.48 11.53
C ILE A 68 1.27 -4.79 13.03
N ARG A 69 0.55 -5.84 13.45
CA ARG A 69 0.47 -6.25 14.86
C ARG A 69 1.84 -6.57 15.47
N GLU A 70 2.67 -7.31 14.73
CA GLU A 70 4.04 -7.60 15.15
C GLU A 70 4.90 -6.33 15.27
N HIS A 71 4.72 -5.35 14.36
CA HIS A 71 5.48 -4.11 14.37
C HIS A 71 5.05 -3.18 15.51
N VAL A 72 3.75 -3.04 15.74
CA VAL A 72 3.18 -2.20 16.81
C VAL A 72 3.44 -2.81 18.18
N GLY A 73 3.32 -4.13 18.32
CA GLY A 73 3.71 -4.89 19.52
C GLY A 73 2.71 -4.84 20.67
N ASP A 74 1.46 -4.39 20.41
CA ASP A 74 0.37 -4.40 21.41
C ASP A 74 -1.01 -4.63 20.76
N ASP A 75 -2.04 -4.81 21.58
CA ASP A 75 -3.40 -5.18 21.18
C ASP A 75 -4.37 -3.98 21.08
N ARG A 76 -3.85 -2.75 21.06
CA ARG A 76 -4.71 -1.57 20.91
C ARG A 76 -5.54 -1.65 19.62
N PRO A 77 -6.73 -1.03 19.58
CA PRO A 77 -7.47 -0.90 18.32
C PRO A 77 -6.66 -0.17 17.28
N LEU A 78 -6.53 -0.76 16.10
CA LEU A 78 -5.84 -0.19 14.96
C LEU A 78 -6.76 -0.19 13.74
N TRP A 79 -6.59 0.84 12.91
CA TRP A 79 -7.30 1.02 11.65
C TRP A 79 -6.30 1.19 10.53
N MET A 80 -6.63 0.71 9.36
CA MET A 80 -5.78 0.83 8.18
C MET A 80 -6.55 1.49 7.04
N GLN A 81 -5.99 2.58 6.52
CA GLN A 81 -6.31 3.13 5.22
C GLN A 81 -5.36 2.53 4.20
N SER A 82 -5.85 2.20 2.99
CA SER A 82 -4.98 1.63 1.96
C SER A 82 -5.45 1.98 0.55
N TRP A 83 -4.48 2.13 -0.36
CA TRP A 83 -4.73 2.58 -1.72
C TRP A 83 -3.80 1.91 -2.73
N LEU A 84 -4.16 2.03 -4.02
CA LEU A 84 -3.36 1.58 -5.14
C LEU A 84 -2.51 2.74 -5.69
N ASN A 85 -1.20 2.55 -5.72
CA ASN A 85 -0.27 3.36 -6.51
C ASN A 85 -0.10 2.69 -7.88
N ARG A 86 -0.55 3.37 -8.93
CA ARG A 86 -0.44 2.91 -10.31
C ARG A 86 0.20 4.01 -11.15
N HIS A 87 1.49 3.86 -11.45
CA HIS A 87 2.30 4.89 -12.07
C HIS A 87 2.97 4.40 -13.35
N LEU A 88 2.99 5.25 -14.36
CA LEU A 88 3.85 5.11 -15.54
C LEU A 88 5.31 5.42 -15.19
N HIS A 89 6.22 5.07 -16.08
CA HIS A 89 7.67 5.27 -15.87
C HIS A 89 8.07 6.72 -15.51
N ASN A 90 7.41 7.71 -16.08
CA ASN A 90 7.69 9.13 -15.87
C ASN A 90 6.83 9.80 -14.80
N GLU A 91 5.98 9.05 -14.12
CA GLU A 91 5.19 9.54 -12.98
C GLU A 91 5.97 9.31 -11.69
N VAL A 92 6.34 10.38 -11.02
CA VAL A 92 7.17 10.36 -9.82
C VAL A 92 6.34 10.71 -8.59
N LEU A 93 6.49 9.93 -7.54
CA LEU A 93 6.10 10.34 -6.19
C LEU A 93 7.29 11.06 -5.57
N ASP A 94 7.20 12.39 -5.50
CA ASP A 94 8.24 13.23 -4.91
C ASP A 94 8.25 13.13 -3.38
N TRP A 95 9.23 13.75 -2.73
CA TRP A 95 9.42 13.73 -1.29
C TRP A 95 8.15 14.11 -0.52
N HIS A 96 7.58 13.17 0.21
CA HIS A 96 6.41 13.32 1.06
C HIS A 96 6.55 12.47 2.33
N GLY A 97 5.67 12.66 3.28
CA GLY A 97 5.51 11.87 4.50
C GLY A 97 4.03 11.73 4.83
N HIS A 98 3.73 10.98 5.86
CA HIS A 98 2.37 10.69 6.31
C HIS A 98 2.16 11.19 7.74
N ASP A 99 0.97 11.72 8.03
CA ASP A 99 0.65 12.29 9.35
C ASP A 99 0.23 11.24 10.38
N TYR A 100 0.29 9.95 10.01
CA TYR A 100 -0.14 8.83 10.85
C TYR A 100 1.05 8.13 11.52
N PRO A 101 0.82 7.41 12.64
CA PRO A 101 1.89 6.76 13.38
C PRO A 101 2.76 5.84 12.53
N TRP A 102 2.13 5.03 11.65
CA TRP A 102 2.85 4.09 10.80
C TRP A 102 2.38 4.18 9.35
N HIS A 103 3.32 3.99 8.47
CA HIS A 103 3.14 3.88 7.02
C HIS A 103 3.79 2.62 6.49
N GLY A 104 3.20 2.04 5.46
CA GLY A 104 3.80 0.92 4.76
C GLY A 104 3.36 0.80 3.31
N TYR A 105 3.99 -0.12 2.62
CA TYR A 105 3.59 -0.47 1.25
C TYR A 105 3.89 -1.92 0.92
N VAL A 106 3.15 -2.45 -0.05
CA VAL A 106 3.33 -3.79 -0.63
C VAL A 106 3.71 -3.65 -2.09
N CYS A 107 4.78 -4.30 -2.51
CA CYS A 107 5.24 -4.34 -3.90
C CYS A 107 4.57 -5.48 -4.67
N ILE A 108 3.60 -5.15 -5.54
CA ILE A 108 2.93 -6.12 -6.42
C ILE A 108 3.69 -6.27 -7.74
N ASP A 109 3.90 -5.17 -8.46
CA ASP A 109 4.75 -5.08 -9.66
C ASP A 109 5.58 -3.79 -9.59
N PRO A 110 6.64 -3.77 -8.77
CA PRO A 110 7.37 -2.55 -8.46
C PRO A 110 8.24 -2.06 -9.62
N LYS A 111 8.39 -2.86 -10.70
CA LYS A 111 9.36 -2.61 -11.76
C LYS A 111 10.78 -2.48 -11.16
N ASP A 112 11.71 -1.96 -11.93
CA ASP A 112 13.05 -1.63 -11.45
C ASP A 112 13.00 -0.24 -10.78
N SER A 113 12.67 -0.23 -9.49
CA SER A 113 12.50 0.99 -8.71
C SER A 113 13.07 0.89 -7.31
N THR A 114 13.36 2.04 -6.73
CA THR A 114 13.80 2.16 -5.34
C THR A 114 12.92 3.16 -4.59
N THR A 115 12.69 2.91 -3.31
CA THR A 115 12.11 3.89 -2.38
C THR A 115 13.23 4.48 -1.57
N LEU A 116 13.46 5.79 -1.74
CA LEU A 116 14.45 6.56 -0.99
C LEU A 116 13.78 7.14 0.23
N PHE A 117 14.31 6.82 1.40
CA PHE A 117 13.93 7.41 2.68
C PHE A 117 15.00 8.36 3.19
N GLU A 118 14.66 9.25 4.10
CA GLU A 118 15.68 10.02 4.82
C GLU A 118 16.56 9.09 5.65
N GLY A 119 17.75 8.79 5.15
CA GLY A 119 18.79 7.99 5.82
C GLY A 119 18.97 6.55 5.34
N TYR A 120 18.13 6.05 4.44
CA TYR A 120 18.30 4.73 3.81
C TYR A 120 17.46 4.57 2.55
N ASP A 121 17.82 3.58 1.72
CA ASP A 121 17.13 3.25 0.48
C ASP A 121 16.67 1.79 0.52
N ILE A 122 15.57 1.51 -0.16
CA ILE A 122 15.01 0.17 -0.29
C ILE A 122 14.78 -0.14 -1.77
N ASN A 123 15.51 -1.13 -2.29
CA ASN A 123 15.21 -1.68 -3.60
C ASN A 123 13.87 -2.40 -3.56
N ASN A 124 12.97 -2.00 -4.42
CA ASN A 124 11.63 -2.57 -4.46
C ASN A 124 11.64 -3.88 -5.23
N GLU A 125 11.32 -4.97 -4.57
CA GLU A 125 11.18 -6.30 -5.15
C GLU A 125 9.74 -6.80 -5.01
N VAL A 126 9.30 -7.64 -5.95
CA VAL A 126 7.98 -8.31 -5.85
C VAL A 126 7.86 -9.01 -4.50
N GLY A 127 6.75 -8.77 -3.82
CA GLY A 127 6.46 -9.34 -2.50
C GLY A 127 7.06 -8.59 -1.31
N ASN A 128 7.89 -7.56 -1.51
CA ASN A 128 8.33 -6.75 -0.37
C ASN A 128 7.13 -6.06 0.28
N ILE A 129 7.07 -6.15 1.62
CA ILE A 129 6.15 -5.39 2.48
C ILE A 129 7.01 -4.58 3.43
N TYR A 130 6.97 -3.27 3.29
CA TYR A 130 7.60 -2.32 4.20
C TYR A 130 6.61 -1.85 5.25
N ILE A 131 7.07 -1.66 6.48
CA ILE A 131 6.38 -0.90 7.54
C ILE A 131 7.38 -0.11 8.36
N GLY A 132 7.06 1.15 8.64
CA GLY A 132 7.90 2.05 9.44
C GLY A 132 7.15 3.29 9.89
N PRO A 133 7.83 4.29 10.50
CA PRO A 133 7.22 5.51 10.99
C PRO A 133 6.61 6.33 9.85
N GLY A 134 5.34 6.76 10.01
CA GLY A 134 4.63 7.53 8.98
C GLY A 134 5.29 8.87 8.67
N HIS A 135 5.81 9.57 9.67
CA HIS A 135 6.46 10.88 9.50
C HIS A 135 7.76 10.85 8.69
N ARG A 136 8.34 9.66 8.46
CA ARG A 136 9.58 9.55 7.70
C ARG A 136 9.34 9.85 6.23
N ARG A 137 9.97 10.93 5.76
CA ARG A 137 9.83 11.36 4.37
C ARG A 137 10.49 10.37 3.43
N HIS A 138 9.84 10.16 2.31
CA HIS A 138 10.32 9.28 1.25
C HIS A 138 9.85 9.74 -0.13
N LYS A 139 10.51 9.21 -1.16
CA LYS A 139 10.12 9.32 -2.57
C LYS A 139 10.38 8.00 -3.28
N VAL A 140 9.86 7.84 -4.48
CA VAL A 140 10.14 6.68 -5.33
C VAL A 140 10.85 7.12 -6.60
N GLU A 141 11.90 6.39 -6.98
CA GLU A 141 12.63 6.57 -8.24
C GLU A 141 12.61 5.29 -9.06
N SER A 142 12.39 5.44 -10.37
CA SER A 142 12.60 4.37 -11.35
C SER A 142 14.06 4.33 -11.74
N LEU A 143 14.70 3.17 -11.65
CA LEU A 143 16.12 3.00 -11.96
C LEU A 143 16.35 2.75 -13.48
N SER A 144 15.34 2.22 -14.16
CA SER A 144 15.35 1.98 -15.60
C SER A 144 13.99 2.26 -16.22
N ALA A 145 13.96 2.48 -17.54
CA ALA A 145 12.71 2.62 -18.28
C ALA A 145 11.94 1.30 -18.28
N PHE A 146 10.60 1.36 -18.16
CA PHE A 146 9.72 0.20 -18.24
C PHE A 146 8.45 0.53 -19.03
N GLU A 147 7.83 -0.52 -19.55
CA GLU A 147 6.51 -0.46 -20.17
C GLU A 147 5.42 -0.83 -19.15
N GLY A 148 4.20 -0.32 -19.37
CA GLY A 148 3.06 -0.55 -18.50
C GLY A 148 3.12 0.29 -17.22
N HIS A 149 2.66 -0.29 -16.11
CA HIS A 149 2.54 0.43 -14.84
C HIS A 149 3.35 -0.24 -13.73
N ARG A 150 3.96 0.57 -12.89
CA ARG A 150 4.43 0.17 -11.56
C ARG A 150 3.22 0.08 -10.63
N LEU A 151 3.10 -1.03 -9.90
CA LEU A 151 1.97 -1.29 -9.00
C LEU A 151 2.47 -1.56 -7.58
N THR A 152 2.08 -0.72 -6.64
CA THR A 152 2.26 -0.93 -5.21
C THR A 152 0.97 -0.60 -4.47
N LEU A 153 0.76 -1.22 -3.30
CA LEU A 153 -0.31 -0.83 -2.40
C LEU A 153 0.31 -0.02 -1.27
N GLY A 154 -0.12 1.21 -1.08
CA GLY A 154 0.23 2.00 0.10
C GLY A 154 -0.77 1.73 1.22
N PHE A 155 -0.32 1.84 2.47
CA PHE A 155 -1.21 1.83 3.62
C PHE A 155 -0.69 2.71 4.75
N ASP A 156 -1.63 3.36 5.46
CA ASP A 156 -1.39 4.07 6.70
C ASP A 156 -2.12 3.39 7.84
N VAL A 157 -1.49 3.32 9.00
CA VAL A 157 -2.05 2.70 10.20
C VAL A 157 -2.29 3.75 11.26
N HIS A 158 -3.51 3.73 11.79
CA HIS A 158 -4.01 4.65 12.78
C HIS A 158 -4.28 3.91 14.09
N ASP A 159 -3.99 4.50 15.21
CA ASP A 159 -4.39 4.03 16.54
C ASP A 159 -5.68 4.68 17.05
N GLU A 160 -6.22 5.64 16.28
CA GLU A 160 -7.51 6.26 16.51
C GLU A 160 -8.34 6.24 15.23
N THR A 161 -9.67 6.22 15.34
CA THR A 161 -10.53 6.51 14.20
C THR A 161 -10.35 8.00 13.86
N GLY A 162 -9.80 8.29 12.69
CA GLY A 162 -9.51 9.64 12.25
C GLY A 162 -10.75 10.54 12.10
N THR A 163 -10.62 11.63 11.36
CA THR A 163 -11.74 12.51 11.04
C THR A 163 -12.82 11.76 10.24
N PRO A 164 -14.07 12.26 10.17
CA PRO A 164 -15.14 11.63 9.39
C PRO A 164 -14.78 11.33 7.94
N TYR A 165 -13.90 12.10 7.33
CA TYR A 165 -13.41 11.86 5.96
C TYR A 165 -12.48 10.66 5.87
N ASP A 166 -11.67 10.43 6.89
CA ASP A 166 -10.73 9.30 6.93
C ASP A 166 -11.45 8.00 7.30
N GLN A 167 -12.61 8.07 7.93
CA GLN A 167 -13.37 6.89 8.36
C GLN A 167 -13.92 6.04 7.20
N PHE A 168 -14.21 6.64 6.06
CA PHE A 168 -14.80 5.90 4.92
C PHE A 168 -13.82 4.94 4.23
N GLY A 169 -12.53 5.26 4.26
CA GLY A 169 -11.48 4.42 3.65
C GLY A 169 -10.82 3.44 4.61
N MET A 170 -11.24 3.37 5.88
CA MET A 170 -10.59 2.56 6.90
C MET A 170 -11.19 1.18 7.09
N VAL A 171 -10.32 0.20 7.31
CA VAL A 171 -10.70 -1.13 7.77
C VAL A 171 -9.98 -1.45 9.08
N PRO A 172 -10.58 -2.24 9.98
CA PRO A 172 -9.90 -2.64 11.21
C PRO A 172 -8.71 -3.55 10.87
N VAL A 173 -7.60 -3.38 11.60
CA VAL A 173 -6.48 -4.31 11.59
C VAL A 173 -6.82 -5.50 12.49
N LEU A 174 -6.83 -6.71 11.92
CA LEU A 174 -7.22 -7.95 12.59
C LEU A 174 -6.20 -8.37 13.67
#